data_5c915cafa7f33670ae25c1cd8e609b35
#
_entry.id   5c915cafa7f33670ae25c1cd8e609b35
#
_cell.length_a   1.000
_cell.length_b   1.000
_cell.length_c   1.000
_cell.angle_alpha   90.00
_cell.angle_beta   90.00
_cell.angle_gamma   90.00
#
_symmetry.space_group_name_H-M   'P 1'
#
loop_
_entity.id
_entity.type
_entity.pdbx_description
1 polymer ?
#
loop_
_entity_poly.entity_id
_entity_poly.type
_entity_poly.pdbx_seq_one_letter_code
_entity_poly.pdbx_strand_id
1 'polypeptide(L)'
;MTTFTALGDSITLGLGDPAPGGGWRGWAVFLAEGLPGGQLHNLATTGAQAADVERGQLPRALELRPDVASVVVGINDTLRRGFDPARVHDALAHVVGSLSAAGAVVLTMRLPDPGRMLGMPTALARPLAGRIRELNQIMDQLAAQFGTLHFDAAEDSQVYDRCMWSVDRLHPSERGHRHIACRFHDQLAAHGHPVGPRPGTEPTSPAPTRRDELTWMATKGTKWVLRRCTDLLPYLVAMAVRDCFRVRPPEPEAPAAVGVPGTR
;
A
#
# COMPACT_ATOMS: atom_id res chain seq x y z
N MET A 1 -17.68 7.76 -21.29
CA MET A 1 -17.96 6.90 -20.10
C MET A 1 -16.67 6.15 -19.82
N THR A 2 -16.14 6.22 -18.61
CA THR A 2 -14.84 5.63 -18.26
C THR A 2 -15.07 4.40 -17.37
N THR A 3 -14.64 3.24 -17.83
CA THR A 3 -14.68 2.01 -17.03
C THR A 3 -13.45 1.95 -16.13
N PHE A 4 -13.66 2.03 -14.82
CA PHE A 4 -12.59 1.93 -13.82
C PHE A 4 -12.71 0.61 -13.07
N THR A 5 -11.65 -0.21 -13.12
CA THR A 5 -11.60 -1.48 -12.38
C THR A 5 -10.50 -1.40 -11.31
N ALA A 6 -10.91 -1.56 -10.05
CA ALA A 6 -10.01 -1.49 -8.91
C ALA A 6 -9.68 -2.91 -8.40
N LEU A 7 -8.40 -3.29 -8.45
CA LEU A 7 -7.87 -4.54 -7.93
C LEU A 7 -7.05 -4.28 -6.67
N GLY A 8 -7.13 -5.17 -5.71
CA GLY A 8 -6.36 -5.02 -4.49
C GLY A 8 -6.95 -5.73 -3.28
N ASP A 9 -6.63 -5.18 -2.13
CA ASP A 9 -7.01 -5.71 -0.83
C ASP A 9 -8.03 -4.81 -0.08
N SER A 10 -8.02 -4.85 1.25
CA SER A 10 -8.94 -4.08 2.09
C SER A 10 -8.83 -2.57 1.93
N ILE A 11 -7.67 -2.02 1.56
CA ILE A 11 -7.48 -0.59 1.31
C ILE A 11 -8.28 -0.18 0.06
N THR A 12 -8.19 -0.99 -0.99
CA THR A 12 -8.93 -0.75 -2.24
C THR A 12 -10.42 -1.03 -2.09
N LEU A 13 -10.78 -2.02 -1.26
CA LEU A 13 -12.19 -2.28 -0.91
C LEU A 13 -12.84 -1.10 -0.17
N GLY A 14 -12.04 -0.25 0.50
CA GLY A 14 -12.51 0.93 1.19
C GLY A 14 -12.68 0.78 2.69
N LEU A 15 -12.08 -0.27 3.32
CA LEU A 15 -12.13 -0.44 4.76
C LEU A 15 -11.64 0.83 5.48
N GLY A 16 -12.39 1.22 6.53
CA GLY A 16 -12.13 2.46 7.27
C GLY A 16 -13.05 3.63 6.89
N ASP A 17 -13.80 3.52 5.78
CA ASP A 17 -14.78 4.51 5.32
C ASP A 17 -16.15 3.84 5.07
N PRO A 18 -16.98 3.66 6.13
CA PRO A 18 -18.27 2.99 6.01
C PRO A 18 -19.25 3.83 5.18
N ALA A 19 -19.92 3.18 4.23
CA ALA A 19 -20.97 3.80 3.43
C ALA A 19 -22.28 3.90 4.23
N PRO A 20 -23.09 4.98 4.06
CA PRO A 20 -24.37 5.15 4.75
C PRO A 20 -25.38 4.02 4.53
N GLY A 21 -25.32 3.35 3.36
CA GLY A 21 -26.17 2.22 2.99
C GLY A 21 -25.61 0.85 3.38
N GLY A 22 -24.53 0.79 4.13
CA GLY A 22 -23.79 -0.42 4.43
C GLY A 22 -22.66 -0.70 3.43
N GLY A 23 -21.69 -1.52 3.83
CA GLY A 23 -20.47 -1.75 3.05
C GLY A 23 -19.44 -0.62 3.22
N TRP A 24 -18.58 -0.44 2.20
CA TRP A 24 -17.44 0.47 2.22
C TRP A 24 -17.46 1.38 1.00
N ARG A 25 -17.07 2.64 1.17
CA ARG A 25 -16.95 3.63 0.11
C ARG A 25 -15.52 3.64 -0.44
N GLY A 26 -14.61 4.25 0.28
CA GLY A 26 -13.18 4.23 -0.02
C GLY A 26 -12.74 5.04 -1.23
N TRP A 27 -11.43 5.06 -1.47
CA TRP A 27 -10.78 5.90 -2.48
C TRP A 27 -11.21 5.57 -3.92
N ALA A 28 -11.50 4.31 -4.21
CA ALA A 28 -11.89 3.89 -5.56
C ALA A 28 -13.23 4.51 -5.98
N VAL A 29 -14.18 4.65 -5.05
CA VAL A 29 -15.46 5.34 -5.28
C VAL A 29 -15.21 6.83 -5.56
N PHE A 30 -14.44 7.51 -4.69
CA PHE A 30 -14.13 8.93 -4.88
C PHE A 30 -13.39 9.21 -6.20
N LEU A 31 -12.47 8.32 -6.60
CA LEU A 31 -11.80 8.47 -7.88
C LEU A 31 -12.79 8.29 -9.04
N ALA A 32 -13.66 7.28 -9.00
CA ALA A 32 -14.66 7.02 -10.03
C ALA A 32 -15.61 8.22 -10.23
N GLU A 33 -16.02 8.87 -9.13
CA GLU A 33 -16.82 10.11 -9.18
C GLU A 33 -16.08 11.25 -9.88
N GLY A 34 -14.76 11.28 -9.83
CA GLY A 34 -13.88 12.22 -10.50
C GLY A 34 -13.52 11.86 -11.95
N LEU A 35 -14.05 10.76 -12.50
CA LEU A 35 -13.84 10.35 -13.90
C LEU A 35 -15.07 10.64 -14.76
N PRO A 36 -14.92 10.99 -16.06
CA PRO A 36 -16.04 11.30 -16.95
C PRO A 36 -16.99 10.11 -17.12
N GLY A 37 -18.17 10.17 -16.49
CA GLY A 37 -19.14 9.07 -16.49
C GLY A 37 -18.55 7.78 -15.91
N GLY A 38 -17.77 7.90 -14.84
CA GLY A 38 -17.00 6.81 -14.24
C GLY A 38 -17.87 5.66 -13.74
N GLN A 39 -17.64 4.47 -14.28
CA GLN A 39 -18.24 3.21 -13.84
C GLN A 39 -17.21 2.39 -13.09
N LEU A 40 -17.40 2.25 -11.76
CA LEU A 40 -16.49 1.49 -10.90
C LEU A 40 -16.86 0.01 -10.86
N HIS A 41 -15.86 -0.84 -11.09
CA HIS A 41 -15.88 -2.27 -10.76
C HIS A 41 -14.81 -2.52 -9.70
N ASN A 42 -15.20 -2.56 -8.43
CA ASN A 42 -14.27 -2.85 -7.34
C ASN A 42 -14.20 -4.37 -7.11
N LEU A 43 -13.09 -4.98 -7.51
CA LEU A 43 -12.84 -6.42 -7.40
C LEU A 43 -12.02 -6.77 -6.14
N ALA A 44 -11.64 -5.78 -5.36
CA ALA A 44 -10.78 -5.94 -4.19
C ALA A 44 -11.43 -6.80 -3.11
N THR A 45 -10.61 -7.58 -2.41
CA THR A 45 -11.06 -8.45 -1.32
C THR A 45 -10.18 -8.30 -0.09
N THR A 46 -10.81 -8.30 1.10
CA THR A 46 -10.08 -8.15 2.36
C THR A 46 -9.03 -9.23 2.55
N GLY A 47 -7.79 -8.82 2.82
CA GLY A 47 -6.69 -9.74 3.11
C GLY A 47 -6.03 -10.36 1.88
N ALA A 48 -6.43 -9.94 0.65
CA ALA A 48 -5.83 -10.44 -0.58
C ALA A 48 -4.32 -10.18 -0.62
N GLN A 49 -3.60 -11.13 -1.15
CA GLN A 49 -2.19 -11.09 -1.49
C GLN A 49 -2.02 -10.91 -3.01
N ALA A 50 -0.81 -10.63 -3.49
CA ALA A 50 -0.51 -10.48 -4.91
C ALA A 50 -1.00 -11.69 -5.75
N ALA A 51 -0.77 -12.90 -5.27
CA ALA A 51 -1.23 -14.13 -5.93
C ALA A 51 -2.76 -14.31 -5.93
N ASP A 52 -3.48 -13.72 -4.96
CA ASP A 52 -4.95 -13.75 -4.95
C ASP A 52 -5.52 -12.76 -5.98
N VAL A 53 -4.87 -11.61 -6.13
CA VAL A 53 -5.22 -10.63 -7.19
C VAL A 53 -4.99 -11.24 -8.56
N GLU A 54 -3.83 -11.88 -8.79
CA GLU A 54 -3.51 -12.54 -10.04
C GLU A 54 -4.55 -13.61 -10.43
N ARG A 55 -4.84 -14.53 -9.51
CA ARG A 55 -5.71 -15.68 -9.81
C ARG A 55 -7.19 -15.36 -9.79
N GLY A 56 -7.61 -14.46 -8.88
CA GLY A 56 -9.02 -14.23 -8.59
C GLY A 56 -9.60 -12.95 -9.19
N GLN A 57 -8.80 -11.88 -9.28
CA GLN A 57 -9.30 -10.58 -9.70
C GLN A 57 -8.94 -10.25 -11.15
N LEU A 58 -7.72 -10.57 -11.59
CA LEU A 58 -7.23 -10.25 -12.93
C LEU A 58 -8.11 -10.83 -14.06
N PRO A 59 -8.55 -12.11 -14.06
CA PRO A 59 -9.37 -12.62 -15.14
C PRO A 59 -10.64 -11.79 -15.33
N ARG A 60 -11.31 -11.45 -14.23
CA ARG A 60 -12.52 -10.62 -14.28
C ARG A 60 -12.23 -9.19 -14.71
N ALA A 61 -11.11 -8.61 -14.30
CA ALA A 61 -10.69 -7.28 -14.73
C ALA A 61 -10.49 -7.20 -16.24
N LEU A 62 -9.87 -8.21 -16.84
CA LEU A 62 -9.66 -8.28 -18.30
C LEU A 62 -10.98 -8.43 -19.07
N GLU A 63 -11.94 -9.19 -18.56
CA GLU A 63 -13.29 -9.28 -19.15
C GLU A 63 -14.00 -7.93 -19.20
N LEU A 64 -13.79 -7.09 -18.18
CA LEU A 64 -14.40 -5.76 -18.06
C LEU A 64 -13.78 -4.74 -19.00
N ARG A 65 -12.61 -5.01 -19.59
CA ARG A 65 -11.88 -4.11 -20.51
C ARG A 65 -11.78 -2.70 -19.97
N PRO A 66 -11.14 -2.46 -18.83
CA PRO A 66 -11.12 -1.14 -18.21
C PRO A 66 -10.32 -0.12 -19.02
N ASP A 67 -10.81 1.13 -19.06
CA ASP A 67 -10.03 2.27 -19.52
C ASP A 67 -8.95 2.65 -18.48
N VAL A 68 -9.31 2.53 -17.19
CA VAL A 68 -8.43 2.76 -16.06
C VAL A 68 -8.48 1.54 -15.14
N ALA A 69 -7.34 1.03 -14.74
CA ALA A 69 -7.24 -0.04 -13.75
C ALA A 69 -6.34 0.38 -12.59
N SER A 70 -6.57 -0.10 -11.39
CA SER A 70 -5.65 0.10 -10.28
C SER A 70 -5.20 -1.22 -9.67
N VAL A 71 -3.93 -1.27 -9.23
CA VAL A 71 -3.34 -2.43 -8.55
C VAL A 71 -2.68 -1.93 -7.26
N VAL A 72 -3.41 -2.02 -6.15
CA VAL A 72 -2.95 -1.60 -4.82
C VAL A 72 -3.07 -2.78 -3.85
N VAL A 73 -1.98 -3.50 -3.69
CA VAL A 73 -1.89 -4.76 -2.91
C VAL A 73 -0.45 -5.02 -2.47
N GLY A 74 -0.26 -5.95 -1.56
CA GLY A 74 1.06 -6.44 -1.15
C GLY A 74 1.36 -6.26 0.34
N ILE A 75 0.62 -5.39 1.05
CA ILE A 75 0.78 -5.27 2.49
C ILE A 75 0.55 -6.61 3.20
N ASN A 76 -0.44 -7.38 2.76
CA ASN A 76 -0.75 -8.69 3.33
C ASN A 76 0.36 -9.71 3.05
N ASP A 77 1.04 -9.63 1.92
CA ASP A 77 2.21 -10.47 1.60
C ASP A 77 3.33 -10.23 2.62
N THR A 78 3.66 -8.95 2.89
CA THR A 78 4.72 -8.59 3.84
C THR A 78 4.43 -9.04 5.27
N LEU A 79 3.16 -9.22 5.63
CA LEU A 79 2.70 -9.67 6.94
C LEU A 79 2.68 -11.21 7.07
N ARG A 80 2.99 -11.97 6.02
CA ARG A 80 3.03 -13.43 6.07
C ARG A 80 4.44 -13.93 6.38
N ARG A 81 4.50 -15.07 7.09
CA ARG A 81 5.76 -15.75 7.40
C ARG A 81 6.53 -16.17 6.15
N GLY A 82 5.81 -16.55 5.09
CA GLY A 82 6.34 -16.98 3.80
C GLY A 82 6.47 -15.86 2.77
N PHE A 83 6.73 -14.60 3.18
CA PHE A 83 6.96 -13.50 2.24
C PHE A 83 8.15 -13.84 1.32
N ASP A 84 7.87 -13.89 0.03
CA ASP A 84 8.83 -14.19 -1.04
C ASP A 84 8.75 -13.06 -2.09
N PRO A 85 9.71 -12.13 -2.10
CA PRO A 85 9.70 -10.99 -3.03
C PRO A 85 9.65 -11.40 -4.51
N ALA A 86 10.29 -12.52 -4.89
CA ALA A 86 10.29 -12.97 -6.27
C ALA A 86 8.89 -13.41 -6.72
N ARG A 87 8.20 -14.17 -5.89
CA ARG A 87 6.81 -14.58 -6.18
C ARG A 87 5.85 -13.41 -6.22
N VAL A 88 6.03 -12.41 -5.33
CA VAL A 88 5.23 -11.19 -5.33
C VAL A 88 5.50 -10.39 -6.61
N HIS A 89 6.77 -10.25 -7.00
CA HIS A 89 7.16 -9.62 -8.26
C HIS A 89 6.48 -10.30 -9.46
N ASP A 90 6.59 -11.62 -9.60
CA ASP A 90 6.06 -12.35 -10.75
C ASP A 90 4.54 -12.21 -10.87
N ALA A 91 3.82 -12.35 -9.75
CA ALA A 91 2.38 -12.17 -9.73
C ALA A 91 1.97 -10.73 -10.11
N LEU A 92 2.63 -9.71 -9.54
CA LEU A 92 2.33 -8.31 -9.84
C LEU A 92 2.75 -7.92 -11.27
N ALA A 93 3.87 -8.44 -11.77
CA ALA A 93 4.30 -8.24 -13.16
C ALA A 93 3.28 -8.80 -14.16
N HIS A 94 2.74 -9.99 -13.88
CA HIS A 94 1.67 -10.57 -14.68
C HIS A 94 0.40 -9.72 -14.63
N VAL A 95 -0.03 -9.28 -13.44
CA VAL A 95 -1.25 -8.46 -13.29
C VAL A 95 -1.11 -7.11 -14.01
N VAL A 96 -0.05 -6.36 -13.70
CA VAL A 96 0.17 -5.02 -14.28
C VAL A 96 0.41 -5.11 -15.78
N GLY A 97 1.26 -6.06 -16.21
CA GLY A 97 1.56 -6.27 -17.62
C GLY A 97 0.33 -6.65 -18.44
N SER A 98 -0.54 -7.53 -17.93
CA SER A 98 -1.77 -7.94 -18.62
C SER A 98 -2.76 -6.79 -18.77
N LEU A 99 -2.93 -5.98 -17.71
CA LEU A 99 -3.82 -4.80 -17.76
C LEU A 99 -3.29 -3.73 -18.72
N SER A 100 -1.98 -3.46 -18.69
CA SER A 100 -1.33 -2.54 -19.62
C SER A 100 -1.41 -3.03 -21.07
N ALA A 101 -1.18 -4.32 -21.31
CA ALA A 101 -1.31 -4.93 -22.63
C ALA A 101 -2.76 -4.91 -23.15
N ALA A 102 -3.74 -4.93 -22.28
CA ALA A 102 -5.15 -4.75 -22.62
C ALA A 102 -5.53 -3.29 -22.91
N GLY A 103 -4.58 -2.34 -22.80
CA GLY A 103 -4.78 -0.92 -23.11
C GLY A 103 -5.26 -0.08 -21.95
N ALA A 104 -5.32 -0.61 -20.72
CA ALA A 104 -5.74 0.15 -19.55
C ALA A 104 -4.61 1.10 -19.08
N VAL A 105 -5.00 2.31 -18.64
CA VAL A 105 -4.11 3.15 -17.82
C VAL A 105 -4.04 2.54 -16.43
N VAL A 106 -2.86 2.06 -16.03
CA VAL A 106 -2.70 1.36 -14.75
C VAL A 106 -2.21 2.31 -13.66
N LEU A 107 -2.92 2.33 -12.54
CA LEU A 107 -2.58 3.09 -11.34
C LEU A 107 -1.94 2.16 -10.32
N THR A 108 -0.79 2.54 -9.79
CA THR A 108 -0.06 1.78 -8.77
C THR A 108 0.38 2.71 -7.63
N MET A 109 0.78 2.13 -6.49
CA MET A 109 1.14 2.93 -5.31
C MET A 109 2.27 2.27 -4.52
N ARG A 110 3.25 3.06 -4.07
CA ARG A 110 4.12 2.65 -2.97
C ARG A 110 3.34 2.68 -1.67
N LEU A 111 3.51 1.64 -0.85
CA LEU A 111 2.82 1.55 0.43
C LEU A 111 3.62 2.25 1.53
N PRO A 112 2.95 2.97 2.45
CA PRO A 112 3.61 3.60 3.58
C PRO A 112 4.15 2.56 4.57
N ASP A 113 5.14 2.96 5.39
CA ASP A 113 5.72 2.10 6.44
C ASP A 113 4.76 1.92 7.63
N PRO A 114 4.22 0.71 7.86
CA PRO A 114 3.30 0.45 8.96
C PRO A 114 3.94 0.65 10.34
N GLY A 115 5.24 0.43 10.48
CA GLY A 115 5.96 0.67 11.72
C GLY A 115 5.94 2.15 12.10
N ARG A 116 6.12 3.02 11.11
CA ARG A 116 6.04 4.49 11.27
C ARG A 116 4.60 4.94 11.54
N MET A 117 3.61 4.39 10.81
CA MET A 117 2.19 4.69 11.01
C MET A 117 1.69 4.34 12.42
N LEU A 118 2.11 3.19 12.93
CA LEU A 118 1.69 2.66 14.23
C LEU A 118 2.54 3.18 15.39
N GLY A 119 3.64 3.92 15.12
CA GLY A 119 4.58 4.35 16.15
C GLY A 119 5.26 3.17 16.86
N MET A 120 5.59 2.11 16.13
CA MET A 120 6.20 0.91 16.69
C MET A 120 7.63 1.18 17.17
N PRO A 121 8.08 0.51 18.27
CA PRO A 121 9.48 0.52 18.63
C PRO A 121 10.37 0.08 17.45
N THR A 122 11.48 0.78 17.22
CA THR A 122 12.36 0.57 16.04
C THR A 122 12.80 -0.89 15.88
N ALA A 123 13.08 -1.60 16.98
CA ALA A 123 13.49 -3.01 16.94
C ALA A 123 12.44 -3.92 16.32
N LEU A 124 11.14 -3.64 16.57
CA LEU A 124 10.02 -4.42 16.02
C LEU A 124 9.61 -3.91 14.62
N ALA A 125 9.75 -2.60 14.37
CA ALA A 125 9.41 -1.98 13.08
C ALA A 125 10.41 -2.37 11.98
N ARG A 126 11.71 -2.48 12.29
CA ARG A 126 12.79 -2.67 11.30
C ARG A 126 12.59 -3.86 10.36
N PRO A 127 12.24 -5.08 10.81
CA PRO A 127 12.01 -6.21 9.92
C PRO A 127 10.84 -5.97 8.95
N LEU A 128 9.75 -5.37 9.43
CA LEU A 128 8.59 -5.05 8.60
C LEU A 128 8.91 -3.94 7.59
N ALA A 129 9.60 -2.89 8.03
CA ALA A 129 10.10 -1.83 7.17
C ALA A 129 11.02 -2.36 6.04
N GLY A 130 11.83 -3.39 6.33
CA GLY A 130 12.63 -4.09 5.32
C GLY A 130 11.76 -4.67 4.21
N ARG A 131 10.74 -5.43 4.57
CA ARG A 131 9.82 -6.06 3.60
C ARG A 131 9.00 -5.05 2.83
N ILE A 132 8.55 -3.97 3.46
CA ILE A 132 7.85 -2.88 2.76
C ILE A 132 8.77 -2.21 1.74
N ARG A 133 10.05 -1.98 2.07
CA ARG A 133 11.01 -1.44 1.09
C ARG A 133 11.20 -2.38 -0.10
N GLU A 134 11.32 -3.70 0.12
CA GLU A 134 11.40 -4.69 -0.96
C GLU A 134 10.14 -4.67 -1.84
N LEU A 135 8.96 -4.63 -1.24
CA LEU A 135 7.70 -4.50 -1.97
C LEU A 135 7.63 -3.20 -2.79
N ASN A 136 8.00 -2.07 -2.19
CA ASN A 136 8.00 -0.78 -2.87
C ASN A 136 9.01 -0.74 -4.02
N GLN A 137 10.19 -1.37 -3.88
CA GLN A 137 11.15 -1.53 -4.98
C GLN A 137 10.57 -2.36 -6.14
N ILE A 138 9.82 -3.41 -5.84
CA ILE A 138 9.08 -4.17 -6.87
C ILE A 138 8.09 -3.25 -7.59
N MET A 139 7.29 -2.48 -6.85
CA MET A 139 6.31 -1.57 -7.45
C MET A 139 6.98 -0.47 -8.29
N ASP A 140 8.11 0.08 -7.86
CA ASP A 140 8.90 1.06 -8.62
C ASP A 140 9.40 0.46 -9.95
N GLN A 141 9.94 -0.77 -9.91
CA GLN A 141 10.42 -1.48 -11.09
C GLN A 141 9.28 -1.74 -12.10
N LEU A 142 8.13 -2.22 -11.62
CA LEU A 142 6.97 -2.47 -12.46
C LEU A 142 6.38 -1.18 -13.02
N ALA A 143 6.37 -0.11 -12.23
CA ALA A 143 5.92 1.21 -12.68
C ALA A 143 6.80 1.74 -13.82
N ALA A 144 8.10 1.62 -13.69
CA ALA A 144 9.05 2.02 -14.75
C ALA A 144 8.93 1.10 -16.00
N GLN A 145 8.75 -0.20 -15.80
CA GLN A 145 8.67 -1.19 -16.88
C GLN A 145 7.40 -1.02 -17.73
N PHE A 146 6.25 -0.80 -17.09
CA PHE A 146 4.95 -0.76 -17.76
C PHE A 146 4.38 0.65 -17.93
N GLY A 147 5.10 1.69 -17.46
CA GLY A 147 4.65 3.08 -17.59
C GLY A 147 3.39 3.40 -16.79
N THR A 148 3.24 2.82 -15.57
CA THR A 148 2.05 3.06 -14.75
C THR A 148 2.06 4.46 -14.12
N LEU A 149 0.89 5.01 -13.82
CA LEU A 149 0.79 6.19 -12.98
C LEU A 149 0.98 5.78 -11.52
N HIS A 150 2.12 6.15 -10.95
CA HIS A 150 2.62 5.61 -9.70
C HIS A 150 2.62 6.65 -8.58
N PHE A 151 1.76 6.47 -7.56
CA PHE A 151 1.70 7.35 -6.39
C PHE A 151 2.69 6.91 -5.31
N ASP A 152 3.63 7.78 -4.94
CA ASP A 152 4.53 7.54 -3.82
C ASP A 152 3.88 7.93 -2.48
N ALA A 153 3.09 7.02 -1.91
CA ALA A 153 2.50 7.23 -0.58
C ALA A 153 3.50 6.98 0.56
N ALA A 154 4.65 6.34 0.28
CA ALA A 154 5.68 6.11 1.29
C ALA A 154 6.42 7.39 1.69
N GLU A 155 6.60 8.32 0.74
CA GLU A 155 7.28 9.60 0.97
C GLU A 155 6.30 10.78 1.13
N ASP A 156 5.00 10.57 0.95
CA ASP A 156 4.00 11.60 1.21
C ASP A 156 3.80 11.80 2.72
N SER A 157 4.30 12.92 3.23
CA SER A 157 4.28 13.22 4.68
C SER A 157 2.85 13.24 5.25
N GLN A 158 1.86 13.67 4.48
CA GLN A 158 0.46 13.73 4.92
C GLN A 158 -0.10 12.34 5.24
N VAL A 159 0.36 11.31 4.53
CA VAL A 159 -0.07 9.92 4.78
C VAL A 159 0.24 9.47 6.21
N TYR A 160 1.24 10.05 6.87
CA TYR A 160 1.59 9.69 8.25
C TYR A 160 0.82 10.47 9.30
N ASP A 161 -0.03 11.43 8.91
CA ASP A 161 -0.88 12.14 9.85
C ASP A 161 -1.96 11.21 10.43
N ARG A 162 -2.17 11.30 11.74
CA ARG A 162 -3.13 10.42 12.44
C ARG A 162 -4.54 10.49 11.86
N CYS A 163 -4.99 11.65 11.40
CA CYS A 163 -6.32 11.85 10.83
C CYS A 163 -6.55 11.14 9.49
N MET A 164 -5.47 10.69 8.81
CA MET A 164 -5.56 9.90 7.58
C MET A 164 -5.95 8.43 7.85
N TRP A 165 -5.90 7.98 9.11
CA TRP A 165 -6.13 6.59 9.47
C TRP A 165 -7.40 6.45 10.31
N SER A 166 -8.12 5.34 10.09
CA SER A 166 -9.30 4.98 10.85
C SER A 166 -8.94 4.58 12.29
N VAL A 167 -9.93 4.19 13.07
CA VAL A 167 -9.76 3.79 14.48
C VAL A 167 -8.78 2.64 14.67
N ASP A 168 -8.65 1.75 13.68
CA ASP A 168 -7.75 0.59 13.71
C ASP A 168 -6.30 0.92 13.34
N ARG A 169 -6.03 2.13 12.86
CA ARG A 169 -4.71 2.61 12.40
C ARG A 169 -4.07 1.77 11.27
N LEU A 170 -4.85 0.93 10.62
CA LEU A 170 -4.38 0.04 9.55
C LEU A 170 -5.01 0.39 8.22
N HIS A 171 -6.26 0.86 8.26
CA HIS A 171 -6.99 1.26 7.08
C HIS A 171 -7.15 2.79 7.05
N PRO A 172 -7.13 3.41 5.87
CA PRO A 172 -7.35 4.84 5.76
C PRO A 172 -8.72 5.23 6.34
N SER A 173 -8.79 6.41 6.95
CA SER A 173 -10.07 7.07 7.24
C SER A 173 -10.70 7.60 5.95
N GLU A 174 -11.92 8.15 6.01
CA GLU A 174 -12.50 8.87 4.86
C GLU A 174 -11.52 9.93 4.32
N ARG A 175 -10.85 10.70 5.19
CA ARG A 175 -9.82 11.69 4.79
C ARG A 175 -8.66 11.04 4.05
N GLY A 176 -8.16 9.91 4.56
CA GLY A 176 -7.09 9.15 3.90
C GLY A 176 -7.52 8.60 2.54
N HIS A 177 -8.72 8.06 2.44
CA HIS A 177 -9.27 7.58 1.17
C HIS A 177 -9.46 8.72 0.16
N ARG A 178 -9.97 9.87 0.56
CA ARG A 178 -10.08 11.06 -0.30
C ARG A 178 -8.70 11.53 -0.76
N HIS A 179 -7.71 11.50 0.12
CA HIS A 179 -6.33 11.87 -0.24
C HIS A 179 -5.78 10.96 -1.34
N ILE A 180 -5.89 9.63 -1.20
CA ILE A 180 -5.47 8.69 -2.25
C ILE A 180 -6.18 8.96 -3.56
N ALA A 181 -7.51 9.16 -3.54
CA ALA A 181 -8.29 9.46 -4.73
C ALA A 181 -7.83 10.76 -5.42
N CYS A 182 -7.57 11.82 -4.64
CA CYS A 182 -7.04 13.08 -5.16
C CYS A 182 -5.67 12.91 -5.81
N ARG A 183 -4.76 12.12 -5.21
CA ARG A 183 -3.42 11.90 -5.77
C ARG A 183 -3.48 11.16 -7.10
N PHE A 184 -4.31 10.13 -7.23
CA PHE A 184 -4.52 9.44 -8.50
C PHE A 184 -5.23 10.31 -9.53
N HIS A 185 -6.23 11.09 -9.13
CA HIS A 185 -6.90 12.04 -10.02
C HIS A 185 -5.90 13.07 -10.58
N ASP A 186 -5.07 13.65 -9.71
CA ASP A 186 -4.06 14.64 -10.11
C ASP A 186 -3.02 14.02 -11.07
N GLN A 187 -2.63 12.75 -10.89
CA GLN A 187 -1.73 12.05 -11.80
C GLN A 187 -2.40 11.80 -13.17
N LEU A 188 -3.65 11.35 -13.21
CA LEU A 188 -4.39 11.18 -14.44
C LEU A 188 -4.47 12.51 -15.23
N ALA A 189 -4.83 13.60 -14.54
CA ALA A 189 -4.90 14.94 -15.15
C ALA A 189 -3.53 15.40 -15.68
N ALA A 190 -2.46 15.24 -14.89
CA ALA A 190 -1.11 15.64 -15.28
C ALA A 190 -0.57 14.88 -16.50
N HIS A 191 -1.03 13.64 -16.71
CA HIS A 191 -0.67 12.82 -17.88
C HIS A 191 -1.67 12.94 -19.05
N GLY A 192 -2.55 13.96 -19.00
CA GLY A 192 -3.46 14.27 -20.11
C GLY A 192 -4.65 13.31 -20.27
N HIS A 193 -4.93 12.47 -19.26
CA HIS A 193 -6.12 11.63 -19.29
C HIS A 193 -7.36 12.46 -18.95
N PRO A 194 -8.50 12.19 -19.61
CA PRO A 194 -9.74 12.89 -19.30
C PRO A 194 -10.16 12.67 -17.85
N VAL A 195 -10.35 13.76 -17.11
CA VAL A 195 -10.86 13.76 -15.74
C VAL A 195 -12.04 14.73 -15.61
N GLY A 196 -12.93 14.45 -14.66
CA GLY A 196 -13.99 15.34 -14.22
C GLY A 196 -13.54 16.20 -13.03
N PRO A 197 -14.48 16.69 -12.21
CA PRO A 197 -14.16 17.46 -11.02
C PRO A 197 -13.27 16.67 -10.06
N ARG A 198 -12.26 17.32 -9.51
CA ARG A 198 -11.37 16.73 -8.51
C ARG A 198 -12.15 16.31 -7.26
N PRO A 199 -11.93 15.12 -6.70
CA PRO A 199 -12.55 14.71 -5.44
C PRO A 199 -12.31 15.73 -4.32
N GLY A 200 -13.34 16.00 -3.50
CA GLY A 200 -13.18 16.89 -2.35
C GLY A 200 -12.28 16.26 -1.27
N THR A 201 -11.44 17.07 -0.62
CA THR A 201 -10.51 16.64 0.43
C THR A 201 -11.15 16.53 1.80
N GLU A 202 -12.22 17.30 2.05
CA GLU A 202 -12.88 17.34 3.35
C GLU A 202 -13.79 16.12 3.54
N PRO A 203 -13.63 15.39 4.68
CA PRO A 203 -14.47 14.27 5.01
C PRO A 203 -15.88 14.73 5.37
N THR A 204 -16.87 13.93 5.04
CA THR A 204 -18.27 14.13 5.46
C THR A 204 -18.56 13.52 6.84
N SER A 205 -17.70 12.63 7.29
CA SER A 205 -17.78 11.97 8.59
C SER A 205 -16.79 12.59 9.58
N PRO A 206 -17.13 12.71 10.87
CA PRO A 206 -16.20 13.22 11.88
C PRO A 206 -14.99 12.29 12.02
N ALA A 207 -13.82 12.86 12.32
CA ALA A 207 -12.63 12.07 12.59
C ALA A 207 -12.85 11.17 13.83
N PRO A 208 -12.27 9.94 13.83
CA PRO A 208 -12.33 9.07 15.00
C PRO A 208 -11.79 9.75 16.26
N THR A 209 -12.51 9.64 17.36
CA THR A 209 -12.08 10.16 18.65
C THR A 209 -11.19 9.15 19.38
N ARG A 210 -10.42 9.62 20.37
CA ARG A 210 -9.66 8.71 21.27
C ARG A 210 -10.56 7.69 21.97
N ARG A 211 -11.81 8.06 22.23
CA ARG A 211 -12.79 7.17 22.86
C ARG A 211 -13.21 6.03 21.92
N ASP A 212 -13.38 6.34 20.64
CA ASP A 212 -13.68 5.34 19.62
C ASP A 212 -12.52 4.36 19.46
N GLU A 213 -11.27 4.86 19.50
CA GLU A 213 -10.06 4.02 19.46
C GLU A 213 -10.00 3.06 20.64
N LEU A 214 -10.21 3.57 21.87
CA LEU A 214 -10.20 2.74 23.07
C LEU A 214 -11.31 1.69 23.05
N THR A 215 -12.51 2.07 22.60
CA THR A 215 -13.66 1.16 22.47
C THR A 215 -13.36 0.07 21.43
N TRP A 216 -12.79 0.45 20.29
CA TRP A 216 -12.40 -0.50 19.25
C TRP A 216 -11.31 -1.46 19.76
N MET A 217 -10.26 -0.94 20.42
CA MET A 217 -9.20 -1.76 21.01
C MET A 217 -9.75 -2.76 22.03
N ALA A 218 -10.66 -2.32 22.90
CA ALA A 218 -11.26 -3.18 23.93
C ALA A 218 -12.18 -4.28 23.37
N THR A 219 -12.76 -4.08 22.18
CA THR A 219 -13.75 -4.99 21.60
C THR A 219 -13.22 -5.80 20.42
N LYS A 220 -13.01 -5.13 19.27
CA LYS A 220 -12.60 -5.77 18.01
C LYS A 220 -11.08 -5.85 17.85
N GLY A 221 -10.36 -4.83 18.33
CA GLY A 221 -8.91 -4.72 18.19
C GLY A 221 -8.17 -5.81 18.94
N THR A 222 -8.58 -6.14 20.16
CA THR A 222 -7.96 -7.23 20.94
C THR A 222 -8.03 -8.57 20.21
N LYS A 223 -9.19 -8.90 19.60
CA LYS A 223 -9.36 -10.14 18.84
C LYS A 223 -8.50 -10.16 17.57
N TRP A 224 -8.37 -9.01 16.90
CA TRP A 224 -7.53 -8.85 15.73
C TRP A 224 -6.04 -8.97 16.09
N VAL A 225 -5.60 -8.26 17.15
CA VAL A 225 -4.23 -8.31 17.68
C VAL A 225 -3.88 -9.74 18.09
N LEU A 226 -4.73 -10.44 18.83
CA LEU A 226 -4.50 -11.84 19.23
C LEU A 226 -4.32 -12.76 18.02
N ARG A 227 -5.14 -12.62 16.98
CA ARG A 227 -4.98 -13.40 15.74
C ARG A 227 -3.66 -13.10 15.02
N ARG A 228 -3.21 -11.84 15.01
CA ARG A 228 -1.93 -11.45 14.41
C ARG A 228 -0.74 -11.73 15.32
N CYS A 229 -0.93 -11.68 16.64
CA CYS A 229 0.12 -12.03 17.60
C CYS A 229 0.52 -13.52 17.54
N THR A 230 -0.40 -14.40 17.14
CA THR A 230 -0.05 -15.83 16.99
C THR A 230 0.78 -16.10 15.74
N ASP A 231 0.61 -15.31 14.66
CA ASP A 231 1.27 -15.55 13.37
C ASP A 231 2.47 -14.62 13.15
N LEU A 232 2.27 -13.33 13.35
CA LEU A 232 3.23 -12.29 12.98
C LEU A 232 4.19 -11.93 14.11
N LEU A 233 3.69 -11.74 15.34
CA LEU A 233 4.50 -11.24 16.45
C LEU A 233 5.64 -12.19 16.83
N PRO A 234 5.44 -13.52 16.97
CA PRO A 234 6.53 -14.45 17.23
C PRO A 234 7.61 -14.40 16.14
N TYR A 235 7.17 -14.21 14.90
CA TYR A 235 8.09 -14.09 13.76
C TYR A 235 8.88 -12.78 13.78
N LEU A 236 8.23 -11.64 14.03
CA LEU A 236 8.91 -10.33 14.16
C LEU A 236 9.89 -10.33 15.33
N VAL A 237 9.52 -10.92 16.48
CA VAL A 237 10.41 -11.07 17.63
C VAL A 237 11.61 -11.95 17.28
N ALA A 238 11.39 -13.09 16.62
CA ALA A 238 12.48 -13.97 16.19
C ALA A 238 13.43 -13.28 15.19
N MET A 239 12.90 -12.45 14.27
CA MET A 239 13.71 -11.64 13.36
C MET A 239 14.48 -10.55 14.11
N ALA A 240 13.83 -9.80 15.00
CA ALA A 240 14.48 -8.77 15.80
C ALA A 240 15.63 -9.34 16.65
N VAL A 241 15.41 -10.52 17.23
CA VAL A 241 16.44 -11.26 17.98
C VAL A 241 17.60 -11.66 17.06
N ARG A 242 17.30 -12.23 15.88
CA ARG A 242 18.34 -12.58 14.89
C ARG A 242 19.15 -11.37 14.43
N ASP A 243 18.51 -10.22 14.21
CA ASP A 243 19.19 -8.99 13.82
C ASP A 243 20.06 -8.42 14.93
N CYS A 244 19.66 -8.58 16.21
CA CYS A 244 20.48 -8.20 17.36
C CYS A 244 21.72 -9.09 17.50
N PHE A 245 21.65 -10.37 17.10
CA PHE A 245 22.77 -11.32 17.18
C PHE A 245 23.59 -11.40 15.89
N ARG A 246 23.20 -10.75 14.79
CA ARG A 246 24.06 -10.53 13.64
C ARG A 246 25.11 -9.49 14.04
N VAL A 247 26.24 -9.98 14.58
CA VAL A 247 27.46 -9.20 14.80
C VAL A 247 27.82 -8.53 13.48
N ARG A 248 27.85 -7.21 13.50
CA ARG A 248 28.36 -6.39 12.38
C ARG A 248 29.76 -6.93 12.03
N PRO A 249 30.04 -7.34 10.78
CA PRO A 249 31.42 -7.65 10.42
C PRO A 249 32.29 -6.43 10.73
N PRO A 250 33.52 -6.60 11.25
CA PRO A 250 34.41 -5.47 11.51
C PRO A 250 34.59 -4.65 10.23
N GLU A 251 34.50 -3.34 10.34
CA GLU A 251 34.84 -2.44 9.24
C GLU A 251 36.25 -2.78 8.75
N PRO A 252 36.46 -2.89 7.42
CA PRO A 252 37.80 -3.10 6.90
C PRO A 252 38.69 -1.94 7.38
N GLU A 253 39.78 -2.28 8.09
CA GLU A 253 40.79 -1.29 8.49
C GLU A 253 41.21 -0.48 7.26
N ALA A 254 41.18 0.84 7.38
CA ALA A 254 41.69 1.74 6.36
C ALA A 254 43.16 1.37 6.04
N PRO A 255 43.55 1.27 4.77
CA PRO A 255 44.93 0.93 4.43
C PRO A 255 45.88 1.96 5.04
N ALA A 256 46.86 1.46 5.77
CA ALA A 256 47.89 2.27 6.38
C ALA A 256 48.54 3.15 5.31
N ALA A 257 48.63 4.47 5.57
CA ALA A 257 49.27 5.42 4.69
C ALA A 257 50.75 5.01 4.46
N VAL A 258 51.04 4.61 3.23
CA VAL A 258 52.39 4.32 2.77
C VAL A 258 53.15 5.64 2.78
N GLY A 259 54.07 5.78 3.72
CA GLY A 259 54.95 6.96 3.82
C GLY A 259 55.80 7.07 2.55
N VAL A 260 55.73 8.20 1.87
CA VAL A 260 56.60 8.57 0.75
C VAL A 260 57.99 8.89 1.31
N PRO A 261 59.07 8.23 0.89
CA PRO A 261 60.41 8.58 1.32
C PRO A 261 60.82 9.88 0.64
N GLY A 262 61.21 10.86 1.47
CA GLY A 262 61.71 12.13 1.01
C GLY A 262 63.03 11.97 0.22
N THR A 263 63.08 12.59 -0.94
CA THR A 263 64.28 12.80 -1.72
C THR A 263 65.06 13.97 -1.16
N ARG A 264 66.31 13.72 -0.84
CA ARG A 264 67.33 14.76 -0.62
C ARG A 264 67.81 15.34 -1.93
#